data_58c86721b0703f2a23b52e1115eb8b86
#
_entry.id   58c86721b0703f2a23b52e1115eb8b86
#
_cell.length_a   1.000
_cell.length_b   1.000
_cell.length_c   1.000
_cell.angle_alpha   90.00
_cell.angle_beta   90.00
_cell.angle_gamma   90.00
#
_symmetry.space_group_name_H-M   'P 1'
#
loop_
_entity.id
_entity.type
_entity.pdbx_description
1 polymer ?
#
loop_
_entity_poly.entity_id
_entity_poly.type
_entity_poly.pdbx_seq_one_letter_code
_entity_poly.pdbx_strand_id
1 'polypeptide(L)'
;MKKQKTAPAESAVQTEKKGTGIQIDKKTVFGITALLLVIMLLAGVLTQVVPRGEYQMDDSGMVINGTYHEFAGDEGKMPWWKIILAPIMVFTSSQITTGIGIVVFIVLIGGTFLILDRSGVLKYIMSSVVRKFEKKKYLLLAVIVFVCMMMSSVVGVLEESLTLVPLAVAISLALGWDSFVGLGISMVSIAFGYTAATFNPFNVGILQTMADLPLFSGLAYRVLFFVCVYASLVLFLIVYAKKIEKNPEKSLCYESDKELRVRFGADEDG
;
A
#
# COMPACT_ATOMS: atom_id res chain seq x y z
N MET A 1 -29.70 11.45 64.72
CA MET A 1 -29.22 12.44 63.77
C MET A 1 -27.83 12.07 63.34
N LYS A 2 -27.68 11.43 62.20
CA LYS A 2 -26.40 11.13 61.54
C LYS A 2 -26.37 11.86 60.19
N LYS A 3 -25.46 12.83 60.07
CA LYS A 3 -25.25 13.63 58.88
C LYS A 3 -24.63 12.77 57.78
N GLN A 4 -25.36 12.64 56.68
CA GLN A 4 -24.89 12.05 55.45
C GLN A 4 -24.02 13.07 54.73
N LYS A 5 -22.72 12.74 54.58
CA LYS A 5 -21.76 13.52 53.79
C LYS A 5 -21.98 13.19 52.32
N THR A 6 -22.50 14.12 51.59
CA THR A 6 -22.50 14.15 50.13
C THR A 6 -21.10 14.32 49.61
N ALA A 7 -20.55 13.33 48.90
CA ALA A 7 -19.35 13.44 48.12
C ALA A 7 -19.62 14.18 46.80
N PRO A 8 -18.71 15.03 46.31
CA PRO A 8 -18.94 15.76 45.07
C PRO A 8 -18.77 14.86 43.84
N ALA A 9 -19.79 14.88 43.00
CA ALA A 9 -19.80 14.30 41.68
C ALA A 9 -18.96 15.16 40.71
N GLU A 10 -17.63 14.99 40.72
CA GLU A 10 -16.74 15.74 39.82
C GLU A 10 -15.49 14.94 39.39
N SER A 11 -15.71 13.66 39.06
CA SER A 11 -14.63 12.85 38.47
C SER A 11 -15.05 11.98 37.28
N ALA A 12 -16.10 12.36 36.59
CA ALA A 12 -16.61 11.60 35.45
C ALA A 12 -16.86 12.54 34.26
N VAL A 13 -15.87 13.19 33.70
CA VAL A 13 -15.85 13.61 32.27
C VAL A 13 -14.42 14.10 31.94
N GLN A 14 -13.49 13.20 31.82
CA GLN A 14 -12.31 13.37 30.95
C GLN A 14 -12.04 12.07 30.23
N THR A 15 -13.02 11.60 29.49
CA THR A 15 -12.75 10.70 28.37
C THR A 15 -12.27 11.60 27.25
N GLU A 16 -10.96 11.86 27.23
CA GLU A 16 -10.30 12.42 26.04
C GLU A 16 -10.82 11.64 24.82
N LYS A 17 -11.49 12.35 23.92
CA LYS A 17 -11.74 11.88 22.56
C LYS A 17 -10.41 11.64 21.89
N LYS A 18 -9.81 10.46 22.11
CA LYS A 18 -8.67 9.98 21.32
C LYS A 18 -9.11 10.00 19.86
N GLY A 19 -8.54 10.91 19.11
CA GLY A 19 -8.81 11.04 17.69
C GLY A 19 -8.60 9.70 16.98
N THR A 20 -9.50 9.37 16.09
CA THR A 20 -9.57 8.12 15.34
C THR A 20 -8.43 7.95 14.32
N GLY A 21 -7.44 8.85 14.26
CA GLY A 21 -6.27 8.72 13.40
C GLY A 21 -5.37 7.54 13.80
N ILE A 22 -4.78 6.84 12.83
CA ILE A 22 -3.80 5.78 13.07
C ILE A 22 -2.68 6.36 13.93
N GLN A 23 -2.67 6.04 15.22
CA GLN A 23 -1.57 6.43 16.10
C GLN A 23 -0.42 5.43 15.84
N ILE A 24 0.49 5.83 14.98
CA ILE A 24 1.73 5.08 14.79
C ILE A 24 2.62 5.40 15.99
N ASP A 25 3.02 4.37 16.73
CA ASP A 25 3.94 4.54 17.85
C ASP A 25 5.27 5.15 17.37
N LYS A 26 5.80 6.10 18.13
CA LYS A 26 7.08 6.78 17.82
C LYS A 26 8.23 5.80 17.61
N LYS A 27 8.23 4.67 18.34
CA LYS A 27 9.23 3.61 18.16
C LYS A 27 9.13 2.95 16.81
N THR A 28 7.92 2.71 16.32
CA THR A 28 7.66 2.13 14.99
C THR A 28 8.12 3.07 13.89
N VAL A 29 7.80 4.38 13.99
CA VAL A 29 8.28 5.40 13.04
C VAL A 29 9.80 5.45 13.00
N PHE A 30 10.42 5.50 14.17
CA PHE A 30 11.89 5.52 14.27
C PHE A 30 12.51 4.24 13.71
N GLY A 31 11.95 3.08 14.01
CA GLY A 31 12.42 1.78 13.49
C GLY A 31 12.35 1.70 11.96
N ILE A 32 11.23 2.12 11.36
CA ILE A 32 11.07 2.14 9.90
C ILE A 32 12.05 3.14 9.27
N THR A 33 12.19 4.34 9.84
CA THR A 33 13.11 5.37 9.34
C THR A 33 14.55 4.88 9.41
N ALA A 34 14.95 4.27 10.52
CA ALA A 34 16.29 3.70 10.69
C ALA A 34 16.56 2.57 9.68
N LEU A 35 15.59 1.69 9.46
CA LEU A 35 15.70 0.62 8.44
C LEU A 35 15.90 1.21 7.04
N LEU A 36 15.12 2.21 6.66
CA LEU A 36 15.26 2.86 5.35
C LEU A 36 16.64 3.54 5.19
N LEU A 37 17.13 4.21 6.24
CA LEU A 37 18.48 4.80 6.22
C LEU A 37 19.57 3.74 6.09
N VAL A 38 19.43 2.59 6.76
CA VAL A 38 20.39 1.49 6.64
C VAL A 38 20.38 0.94 5.20
N ILE A 39 19.20 0.72 4.62
CA ILE A 39 19.10 0.26 3.21
C ILE A 39 19.71 1.28 2.26
N MET A 40 19.46 2.57 2.48
CA MET A 40 20.05 3.65 1.68
C MET A 40 21.58 3.65 1.76
N LEU A 41 22.14 3.51 2.96
CA LEU A 41 23.59 3.46 3.16
C LEU A 41 24.21 2.20 2.50
N LEU A 42 23.55 1.04 2.64
CA LEU A 42 23.98 -0.19 1.98
C LEU A 42 23.97 -0.04 0.45
N ALA A 43 22.91 0.54 -0.10
CA ALA A 43 22.86 0.85 -1.53
C ALA A 43 24.00 1.81 -1.92
N GLY A 44 24.26 2.85 -1.10
CA GLY A 44 25.39 3.77 -1.30
C GLY A 44 26.74 3.08 -1.28
N VAL A 45 26.97 2.13 -0.37
CA VAL A 45 28.20 1.30 -0.36
C VAL A 45 28.29 0.45 -1.63
N LEU A 46 27.20 -0.19 -2.03
CA LEU A 46 27.16 -0.99 -3.27
C LEU A 46 27.54 -0.15 -4.50
N THR A 47 27.13 1.12 -4.56
CA THR A 47 27.55 2.00 -5.66
C THR A 47 29.06 2.27 -5.69
N GLN A 48 29.81 1.98 -4.65
CA GLN A 48 31.28 2.13 -4.62
C GLN A 48 32.01 0.84 -5.05
N VAL A 49 31.35 -0.30 -4.87
CA VAL A 49 31.96 -1.64 -5.09
C VAL A 49 31.60 -2.20 -6.46
N VAL A 50 30.36 -1.99 -6.91
CA VAL A 50 29.88 -2.52 -8.19
C VAL A 50 30.52 -1.75 -9.34
N PRO A 51 31.10 -2.43 -10.37
CA PRO A 51 31.59 -1.78 -11.57
C PRO A 51 30.51 -0.93 -12.22
N ARG A 52 30.87 0.22 -12.72
CA ARG A 52 29.96 1.19 -13.33
C ARG A 52 30.26 1.34 -14.79
N GLY A 53 29.23 1.62 -15.54
CA GLY A 53 29.36 1.92 -16.94
C GLY A 53 28.08 2.57 -17.44
N GLU A 54 28.11 3.04 -18.65
CA GLU A 54 26.98 3.61 -19.34
C GLU A 54 26.80 2.99 -20.72
N TYR A 55 25.58 3.08 -21.21
CA TYR A 55 25.25 2.77 -22.59
C TYR A 55 25.13 4.06 -23.39
N GLN A 56 25.50 4.02 -24.66
CA GLN A 56 25.13 5.10 -25.55
C GLN A 56 23.61 5.12 -25.76
N MET A 57 23.08 6.32 -25.83
CA MET A 57 21.66 6.54 -26.12
C MET A 57 21.52 7.12 -27.51
N ASP A 58 20.46 6.73 -28.21
CA ASP A 58 20.07 7.34 -29.48
C ASP A 58 19.40 8.72 -29.27
N ASP A 59 19.07 9.39 -30.36
CA ASP A 59 18.41 10.71 -30.35
C ASP A 59 17.02 10.67 -29.68
N SER A 60 16.44 9.49 -29.50
CA SER A 60 15.17 9.24 -28.82
C SER A 60 15.34 8.95 -27.33
N GLY A 61 16.58 8.89 -26.82
CA GLY A 61 16.91 8.55 -25.44
C GLY A 61 16.83 7.05 -25.15
N MET A 62 16.85 6.20 -26.19
CA MET A 62 16.85 4.75 -26.03
C MET A 62 18.28 4.20 -26.01
N VAL A 63 18.47 3.14 -25.23
CA VAL A 63 19.74 2.46 -25.07
C VAL A 63 20.09 1.70 -26.34
N ILE A 64 21.30 1.94 -26.87
CA ILE A 64 21.84 1.19 -28.02
C ILE A 64 22.51 -0.09 -27.49
N ASN A 65 21.98 -1.26 -27.88
CA ASN A 65 22.51 -2.55 -27.45
C ASN A 65 23.97 -2.74 -27.91
N GLY A 66 24.78 -3.32 -27.01
CA GLY A 66 26.19 -3.62 -27.30
C GLY A 66 27.13 -2.42 -27.11
N THR A 67 26.64 -1.25 -26.68
CA THR A 67 27.45 -0.03 -26.47
C THR A 67 27.84 0.16 -25.00
N TYR A 68 27.61 -0.84 -24.13
CA TYR A 68 28.02 -0.74 -22.73
C TYR A 68 29.54 -0.54 -22.64
N HIS A 69 29.91 0.52 -21.95
CA HIS A 69 31.30 0.76 -21.64
C HIS A 69 31.47 1.00 -20.13
N GLU A 70 32.42 0.33 -19.55
CA GLU A 70 32.74 0.42 -18.14
C GLU A 70 33.65 1.62 -17.88
N PHE A 71 33.29 2.41 -16.84
CA PHE A 71 34.11 3.54 -16.43
C PHE A 71 35.44 3.08 -15.82
N ALA A 72 36.51 3.71 -16.20
CA ALA A 72 37.84 3.41 -15.68
C ALA A 72 38.09 4.10 -14.32
N GLY A 73 38.54 3.34 -13.33
CA GLY A 73 38.99 3.88 -12.04
C GLY A 73 37.90 4.56 -11.23
N ASP A 74 38.08 5.83 -10.87
CA ASP A 74 37.15 6.59 -10.03
C ASP A 74 36.10 7.39 -10.81
N GLU A 75 36.09 7.26 -12.12
CA GLU A 75 35.16 7.93 -12.99
C GLU A 75 33.70 7.53 -12.63
N GLY A 76 32.81 8.51 -12.55
CA GLY A 76 31.40 8.28 -12.16
C GLY A 76 31.18 7.92 -10.69
N LYS A 77 32.19 7.86 -9.82
CA LYS A 77 31.99 7.60 -8.39
C LYS A 77 31.25 8.74 -7.70
N MET A 78 30.16 8.36 -7.01
CA MET A 78 29.40 9.31 -6.23
C MET A 78 30.13 9.59 -4.90
N PRO A 79 30.47 10.83 -4.58
CA PRO A 79 31.12 11.14 -3.32
C PRO A 79 30.23 10.81 -2.11
N TRP A 80 30.81 10.34 -1.02
CA TRP A 80 30.11 9.86 0.16
C TRP A 80 29.09 10.86 0.75
N TRP A 81 29.43 12.16 0.69
CA TRP A 81 28.50 13.19 1.16
C TRP A 81 27.21 13.25 0.35
N LYS A 82 27.23 12.95 -0.95
CA LYS A 82 26.01 12.84 -1.78
C LYS A 82 25.14 11.66 -1.38
N ILE A 83 25.75 10.56 -0.96
CA ILE A 83 25.01 9.38 -0.48
C ILE A 83 24.25 9.75 0.80
N ILE A 84 24.91 10.45 1.73
CA ILE A 84 24.29 10.89 3.00
C ILE A 84 23.17 11.90 2.74
N LEU A 85 23.40 12.83 1.82
CA LEU A 85 22.44 13.89 1.47
C LEU A 85 21.41 13.45 0.40
N ALA A 86 21.45 12.20 -0.05
CA ALA A 86 20.56 11.71 -1.11
C ALA A 86 19.06 12.01 -0.87
N PRO A 87 18.50 11.87 0.34
CA PRO A 87 17.10 12.23 0.58
C PRO A 87 16.78 13.70 0.31
N ILE A 88 17.75 14.59 0.53
CA ILE A 88 17.59 16.04 0.27
C ILE A 88 17.86 16.35 -1.20
N MET A 89 18.79 15.64 -1.82
CA MET A 89 19.16 15.87 -3.21
C MET A 89 18.05 15.48 -4.20
N VAL A 90 17.08 14.65 -3.80
CA VAL A 90 15.87 14.37 -4.61
C VAL A 90 15.16 15.67 -4.98
N PHE A 91 15.13 16.65 -4.08
CA PHE A 91 14.50 17.96 -4.32
C PHE A 91 15.26 18.86 -5.28
N THR A 92 16.47 18.49 -5.68
CA THR A 92 17.28 19.22 -6.68
C THR A 92 17.49 18.41 -7.97
N SER A 93 16.95 17.21 -8.03
CA SER A 93 17.07 16.30 -9.18
C SER A 93 15.99 16.55 -10.24
N SER A 94 16.17 15.95 -11.42
CA SER A 94 15.13 15.92 -12.47
C SER A 94 13.84 15.23 -12.01
N GLN A 95 13.89 14.45 -10.93
CA GLN A 95 12.75 13.73 -10.34
C GLN A 95 11.97 14.56 -9.29
N ILE A 96 12.31 15.83 -9.11
CA ILE A 96 11.67 16.72 -8.11
C ILE A 96 10.14 16.77 -8.26
N THR A 97 9.66 16.88 -9.50
CA THR A 97 8.21 16.98 -9.78
C THR A 97 7.48 15.72 -9.33
N THR A 98 8.04 14.54 -9.61
CA THR A 98 7.48 13.26 -9.18
C THR A 98 7.53 13.14 -7.65
N GLY A 99 8.65 13.47 -7.02
CA GLY A 99 8.81 13.38 -5.56
C GLY A 99 7.84 14.32 -4.82
N ILE A 100 7.72 15.57 -5.25
CA ILE A 100 6.77 16.52 -4.66
C ILE A 100 5.32 16.05 -4.93
N GLY A 101 5.02 15.57 -6.14
CA GLY A 101 3.71 15.05 -6.50
C GLY A 101 3.26 13.94 -5.56
N ILE A 102 4.12 12.97 -5.29
CA ILE A 102 3.84 11.85 -4.36
C ILE A 102 3.58 12.38 -2.94
N VAL A 103 4.41 13.27 -2.42
CA VAL A 103 4.23 13.82 -1.07
C VAL A 103 2.91 14.58 -0.94
N VAL A 104 2.62 15.48 -1.88
CA VAL A 104 1.36 16.25 -1.90
C VAL A 104 0.15 15.32 -2.00
N PHE A 105 0.22 14.31 -2.85
CA PHE A 105 -0.84 13.32 -3.01
C PHE A 105 -1.10 12.55 -1.70
N ILE A 106 -0.07 12.05 -1.03
CA ILE A 106 -0.19 11.34 0.25
C ILE A 106 -0.82 12.25 1.32
N VAL A 107 -0.39 13.50 1.41
CA VAL A 107 -0.92 14.47 2.40
C VAL A 107 -2.40 14.76 2.12
N LEU A 108 -2.78 15.01 0.87
CA LEU A 108 -4.17 15.28 0.47
C LEU A 108 -5.08 14.08 0.79
N ILE A 109 -4.65 12.88 0.42
CA ILE A 109 -5.46 11.67 0.67
C ILE A 109 -5.50 11.35 2.16
N GLY A 110 -4.38 11.43 2.86
CA GLY A 110 -4.35 11.22 4.31
C GLY A 110 -5.26 12.21 5.05
N GLY A 111 -5.26 13.48 4.64
CA GLY A 111 -6.18 14.49 5.15
C GLY A 111 -7.65 14.16 4.86
N THR A 112 -7.95 13.71 3.64
CA THR A 112 -9.30 13.30 3.24
C THR A 112 -9.80 12.12 4.08
N PHE A 113 -8.96 11.08 4.28
CA PHE A 113 -9.31 9.96 5.14
C PHE A 113 -9.57 10.38 6.59
N LEU A 114 -8.76 11.29 7.12
CA LEU A 114 -8.96 11.82 8.47
C LEU A 114 -10.31 12.54 8.60
N ILE A 115 -10.72 13.31 7.59
CA ILE A 115 -12.01 14.00 7.56
C ILE A 115 -13.15 12.97 7.46
N LEU A 116 -13.05 11.97 6.59
CA LEU A 116 -14.04 10.90 6.44
C LEU A 116 -14.23 10.09 7.73
N ASP A 117 -13.12 9.80 8.42
CA ASP A 117 -13.14 9.09 9.70
C ASP A 117 -13.83 9.92 10.79
N ARG A 118 -13.42 11.19 10.95
CA ARG A 118 -14.01 12.09 11.95
C ARG A 118 -15.48 12.46 11.70
N SER A 119 -15.90 12.51 10.45
CA SER A 119 -17.28 12.81 10.07
C SER A 119 -18.23 11.63 10.26
N GLY A 120 -17.72 10.44 10.56
CA GLY A 120 -18.53 9.22 10.67
C GLY A 120 -18.97 8.63 9.32
N VAL A 121 -18.62 9.27 8.21
CA VAL A 121 -18.95 8.78 6.86
C VAL A 121 -18.34 7.41 6.62
N LEU A 122 -17.13 7.17 7.12
CA LEU A 122 -16.46 5.88 7.00
C LEU A 122 -17.28 4.77 7.67
N LYS A 123 -17.76 4.98 8.91
CA LYS A 123 -18.65 4.05 9.62
C LYS A 123 -19.96 3.80 8.86
N TYR A 124 -20.55 4.86 8.30
CA TYR A 124 -21.79 4.73 7.51
C TYR A 124 -21.57 3.90 6.24
N ILE A 125 -20.48 4.12 5.51
CA ILE A 125 -20.12 3.33 4.32
C ILE A 125 -19.93 1.86 4.71
N MET A 126 -19.17 1.59 5.78
CA MET A 126 -18.91 0.23 6.27
C MET A 126 -20.22 -0.50 6.61
N SER A 127 -21.07 0.08 7.47
CA SER A 127 -22.34 -0.53 7.86
C SER A 127 -23.28 -0.74 6.67
N SER A 128 -23.27 0.17 5.69
CA SER A 128 -24.07 0.04 4.46
C SER A 128 -23.57 -1.10 3.56
N VAL A 129 -22.24 -1.24 3.42
CA VAL A 129 -21.62 -2.33 2.65
C VAL A 129 -21.89 -3.67 3.32
N VAL A 130 -21.68 -3.79 4.64
CA VAL A 130 -21.95 -5.01 5.40
C VAL A 130 -23.39 -5.44 5.23
N ARG A 131 -24.35 -4.53 5.54
CA ARG A 131 -25.79 -4.82 5.44
C ARG A 131 -26.23 -5.24 4.02
N LYS A 132 -25.65 -4.62 2.98
CA LYS A 132 -26.01 -4.94 1.60
C LYS A 132 -25.41 -6.24 1.11
N PHE A 133 -24.21 -6.60 1.56
CA PHE A 133 -23.42 -7.72 1.04
C PHE A 133 -23.24 -8.87 2.04
N GLU A 134 -23.85 -8.83 3.22
CA GLU A 134 -23.76 -9.87 4.25
C GLU A 134 -23.95 -11.29 3.68
N LYS A 135 -24.98 -11.47 2.85
CA LYS A 135 -25.27 -12.77 2.20
C LYS A 135 -24.36 -13.11 1.02
N LYS A 136 -23.56 -12.14 0.49
CA LYS A 136 -22.74 -12.29 -0.70
C LYS A 136 -21.31 -11.75 -0.49
N LYS A 137 -20.79 -11.84 0.73
CA LYS A 137 -19.50 -11.26 1.12
C LYS A 137 -18.30 -11.75 0.30
N TYR A 138 -18.31 -13.02 -0.10
CA TYR A 138 -17.25 -13.56 -0.98
C TYR A 138 -17.33 -13.02 -2.41
N LEU A 139 -18.53 -12.71 -2.90
CA LEU A 139 -18.68 -12.03 -4.18
C LEU A 139 -18.16 -10.60 -4.10
N LEU A 140 -18.45 -9.90 -2.99
CA LEU A 140 -17.89 -8.56 -2.75
C LEU A 140 -16.37 -8.59 -2.73
N LEU A 141 -15.76 -9.56 -2.03
CA LEU A 141 -14.31 -9.77 -2.01
C LEU A 141 -13.79 -9.93 -3.44
N ALA A 142 -14.35 -10.84 -4.22
CA ALA A 142 -13.92 -11.08 -5.59
C ALA A 142 -14.04 -9.83 -6.49
N VAL A 143 -15.12 -9.06 -6.34
CA VAL A 143 -15.32 -7.82 -7.11
C VAL A 143 -14.30 -6.75 -6.73
N ILE A 144 -14.02 -6.56 -5.44
CA ILE A 144 -13.01 -5.56 -5.01
C ILE A 144 -11.63 -5.96 -5.52
N VAL A 145 -11.24 -7.24 -5.37
CA VAL A 145 -9.98 -7.77 -5.92
C VAL A 145 -9.89 -7.53 -7.42
N PHE A 146 -10.97 -7.80 -8.17
CA PHE A 146 -11.00 -7.57 -9.61
C PHE A 146 -10.78 -6.10 -9.98
N VAL A 147 -11.50 -5.19 -9.32
CA VAL A 147 -11.38 -3.75 -9.56
C VAL A 147 -9.97 -3.26 -9.25
N CYS A 148 -9.42 -3.64 -8.09
CA CYS A 148 -8.06 -3.26 -7.68
C CYS A 148 -7.01 -3.79 -8.67
N MET A 149 -7.11 -5.06 -9.06
CA MET A 149 -6.21 -5.67 -10.03
C MET A 149 -6.34 -5.00 -11.42
N MET A 150 -7.55 -4.72 -11.89
CA MET A 150 -7.79 -4.05 -13.16
C MET A 150 -7.19 -2.64 -13.19
N MET A 151 -7.41 -1.85 -12.14
CA MET A 151 -6.83 -0.50 -12.07
C MET A 151 -5.31 -0.53 -12.22
N SER A 152 -4.65 -1.44 -11.52
CA SER A 152 -3.20 -1.56 -11.57
C SER A 152 -2.70 -2.18 -12.89
N SER A 153 -3.41 -3.19 -13.41
CA SER A 153 -3.05 -3.90 -14.65
C SER A 153 -3.17 -3.02 -15.90
N VAL A 154 -4.10 -2.07 -15.89
CA VAL A 154 -4.39 -1.19 -17.04
C VAL A 154 -3.69 0.17 -16.90
N VAL A 155 -3.84 0.80 -15.74
CA VAL A 155 -3.37 2.17 -15.50
C VAL A 155 -1.96 2.19 -14.91
N GLY A 156 -1.60 1.18 -14.10
CA GLY A 156 -0.31 1.12 -13.43
C GLY A 156 -0.30 1.80 -12.06
N VAL A 157 -1.46 1.93 -11.43
CA VAL A 157 -1.61 2.45 -10.07
C VAL A 157 -0.94 1.49 -9.08
N LEU A 158 0.00 1.97 -8.27
CA LEU A 158 0.69 1.19 -7.23
C LEU A 158 0.77 1.95 -5.91
N GLU A 159 1.37 3.13 -5.90
CA GLU A 159 1.58 3.94 -4.70
C GLU A 159 0.27 4.44 -4.10
N GLU A 160 -0.69 4.77 -4.94
CA GLU A 160 -2.02 5.25 -4.54
C GLU A 160 -2.81 4.19 -3.79
N SER A 161 -2.46 2.92 -3.97
CA SER A 161 -3.11 1.79 -3.29
C SER A 161 -3.02 1.86 -1.76
N LEU A 162 -1.96 2.45 -1.24
CA LEU A 162 -1.75 2.62 0.20
C LEU A 162 -2.92 3.36 0.86
N THR A 163 -3.57 4.23 0.12
CA THR A 163 -4.71 5.02 0.61
C THR A 163 -5.99 4.21 0.74
N LEU A 164 -6.12 3.12 -0.02
CA LEU A 164 -7.27 2.23 0.03
C LEU A 164 -7.17 1.21 1.17
N VAL A 165 -5.98 0.94 1.68
CA VAL A 165 -5.73 -0.07 2.72
C VAL A 165 -6.58 0.15 3.97
N PRO A 166 -6.64 1.34 4.60
CA PRO A 166 -7.43 1.54 5.79
C PRO A 166 -8.94 1.26 5.57
N LEU A 167 -9.47 1.64 4.41
CA LEU A 167 -10.87 1.38 4.06
C LEU A 167 -11.11 -0.12 3.86
N ALA A 168 -10.23 -0.80 3.15
CA ALA A 168 -10.33 -2.23 2.89
C ALA A 168 -10.21 -3.07 4.17
N VAL A 169 -9.30 -2.68 5.08
CA VAL A 169 -9.16 -3.30 6.40
C VAL A 169 -10.42 -3.11 7.22
N ALA A 170 -10.97 -1.89 7.26
CA ALA A 170 -12.19 -1.59 7.98
C ALA A 170 -13.39 -2.41 7.46
N ILE A 171 -13.55 -2.51 6.13
CA ILE A 171 -14.59 -3.36 5.51
C ILE A 171 -14.35 -4.84 5.85
N SER A 172 -13.10 -5.30 5.80
CA SER A 172 -12.74 -6.69 6.12
C SER A 172 -13.12 -7.06 7.55
N LEU A 173 -12.76 -6.23 8.52
CA LEU A 173 -13.09 -6.44 9.93
C LEU A 173 -14.62 -6.41 10.16
N ALA A 174 -15.33 -5.48 9.52
CA ALA A 174 -16.79 -5.37 9.62
C ALA A 174 -17.53 -6.58 9.00
N LEU A 175 -16.92 -7.30 8.05
CA LEU A 175 -17.45 -8.53 7.47
C LEU A 175 -17.07 -9.80 8.28
N GLY A 176 -16.40 -9.62 9.41
CA GLY A 176 -15.99 -10.73 10.29
C GLY A 176 -14.67 -11.41 9.85
N TRP A 177 -13.90 -10.77 8.97
CA TRP A 177 -12.56 -11.22 8.56
C TRP A 177 -11.49 -10.51 9.39
N ASP A 178 -10.23 -10.59 8.97
CA ASP A 178 -9.09 -9.94 9.63
C ASP A 178 -8.45 -8.85 8.74
N SER A 179 -7.49 -8.13 9.31
CA SER A 179 -6.75 -7.10 8.59
C SER A 179 -5.89 -7.66 7.47
N PHE A 180 -5.47 -8.93 7.55
CA PHE A 180 -4.72 -9.59 6.48
C PHE A 180 -5.58 -9.78 5.22
N VAL A 181 -6.87 -10.18 5.36
CA VAL A 181 -7.81 -10.18 4.22
C VAL A 181 -7.99 -8.76 3.69
N GLY A 182 -8.09 -7.75 4.55
CA GLY A 182 -8.15 -6.34 4.15
C GLY A 182 -6.97 -5.90 3.29
N LEU A 183 -5.75 -6.25 3.68
CA LEU A 183 -4.55 -6.05 2.87
C LEU A 183 -4.60 -6.83 1.56
N GLY A 184 -5.10 -8.07 1.61
CA GLY A 184 -5.25 -8.94 0.45
C GLY A 184 -6.14 -8.36 -0.64
N ILE A 185 -7.33 -7.85 -0.26
CA ILE A 185 -8.28 -7.26 -1.20
C ILE A 185 -7.89 -5.87 -1.72
N SER A 186 -6.91 -5.21 -1.12
CA SER A 186 -6.42 -3.90 -1.52
C SER A 186 -4.99 -3.96 -2.07
N MET A 187 -3.99 -3.77 -1.22
CA MET A 187 -2.59 -3.64 -1.61
C MET A 187 -2.06 -4.86 -2.37
N VAL A 188 -2.35 -6.08 -1.88
CA VAL A 188 -1.88 -7.31 -2.54
C VAL A 188 -2.53 -7.46 -3.91
N SER A 189 -3.83 -7.17 -4.02
CA SER A 189 -4.54 -7.20 -5.30
C SER A 189 -3.95 -6.23 -6.33
N ILE A 190 -3.60 -5.02 -5.90
CA ILE A 190 -2.97 -4.03 -6.77
C ILE A 190 -1.57 -4.47 -7.19
N ALA A 191 -0.76 -5.01 -6.27
CA ALA A 191 0.56 -5.54 -6.59
C ALA A 191 0.50 -6.72 -7.59
N PHE A 192 -0.45 -7.63 -7.41
CA PHE A 192 -0.68 -8.73 -8.34
C PHE A 192 -1.20 -8.24 -9.71
N GLY A 193 -2.07 -7.23 -9.73
CA GLY A 193 -2.52 -6.58 -10.95
C GLY A 193 -1.38 -5.89 -11.70
N TYR A 194 -0.46 -5.24 -10.98
CA TYR A 194 0.73 -4.61 -11.55
C TYR A 194 1.66 -5.66 -12.19
N THR A 195 1.84 -6.81 -11.52
CA THR A 195 2.63 -7.92 -12.06
C THR A 195 1.96 -8.59 -13.26
N ALA A 196 0.64 -8.76 -13.20
CA ALA A 196 -0.16 -9.28 -14.31
C ALA A 196 -0.66 -8.17 -15.25
N ALA A 197 0.22 -7.23 -15.59
CA ALA A 197 -0.11 -6.06 -16.38
C ALA A 197 -0.57 -6.42 -17.80
N THR A 198 -1.69 -5.81 -18.21
CA THR A 198 -2.24 -5.95 -19.57
C THR A 198 -1.86 -4.77 -20.46
N PHE A 199 -2.21 -3.55 -20.05
CA PHE A 199 -1.97 -2.31 -20.79
C PHE A 199 -1.09 -1.31 -20.03
N ASN A 200 -0.61 -1.67 -18.84
CA ASN A 200 0.16 -0.76 -17.98
C ASN A 200 1.35 -0.15 -18.73
N PRO A 201 1.33 1.18 -19.00
CA PRO A 201 2.40 1.84 -19.75
C PRO A 201 3.74 1.87 -19.01
N PHE A 202 3.70 1.93 -17.67
CA PHE A 202 4.90 1.99 -16.82
C PHE A 202 5.64 0.67 -16.70
N ASN A 203 4.95 -0.45 -16.89
CA ASN A 203 5.55 -1.77 -16.87
C ASN A 203 5.68 -2.33 -18.28
N VAL A 204 4.55 -2.65 -18.91
CA VAL A 204 4.51 -3.29 -20.23
C VAL A 204 5.04 -2.37 -21.32
N GLY A 205 4.63 -1.09 -21.30
CA GLY A 205 5.07 -0.12 -22.32
C GLY A 205 6.59 0.04 -22.33
N ILE A 206 7.19 0.30 -21.16
CA ILE A 206 8.65 0.49 -21.05
C ILE A 206 9.39 -0.79 -21.46
N LEU A 207 8.98 -1.97 -20.92
CA LEU A 207 9.64 -3.24 -21.24
C LEU A 207 9.58 -3.58 -22.73
N GLN A 208 8.44 -3.32 -23.38
CA GLN A 208 8.31 -3.58 -24.82
C GLN A 208 9.13 -2.62 -25.66
N THR A 209 9.19 -1.36 -25.28
CA THR A 209 10.04 -0.37 -25.94
C THR A 209 11.53 -0.77 -25.82
N MET A 210 11.98 -1.18 -24.61
CA MET A 210 13.35 -1.65 -24.40
C MET A 210 13.68 -2.94 -25.16
N ALA A 211 12.70 -3.79 -25.41
CA ALA A 211 12.85 -5.05 -26.13
C ALA A 211 12.64 -4.91 -27.66
N ASP A 212 12.43 -3.69 -28.15
CA ASP A 212 12.11 -3.39 -29.57
C ASP A 212 10.91 -4.19 -30.08
N LEU A 213 9.88 -4.34 -29.21
CA LEU A 213 8.65 -5.03 -29.53
C LEU A 213 7.51 -4.03 -29.78
N PRO A 214 6.58 -4.34 -30.67
CA PRO A 214 5.41 -3.49 -30.87
C PRO A 214 4.63 -3.30 -29.57
N LEU A 215 4.27 -2.05 -29.26
CA LEU A 215 3.55 -1.69 -28.04
C LEU A 215 2.26 -2.51 -27.92
N PHE A 216 2.03 -3.03 -26.73
CA PHE A 216 0.86 -3.87 -26.37
C PHE A 216 0.72 -5.17 -27.20
N SER A 217 1.77 -5.60 -27.88
CA SER A 217 1.80 -6.93 -28.52
C SER A 217 1.65 -8.05 -27.48
N GLY A 218 1.11 -9.21 -27.87
CA GLY A 218 0.91 -10.34 -26.96
C GLY A 218 -0.20 -10.16 -25.92
N LEU A 219 -1.14 -9.23 -26.12
CA LEU A 219 -2.23 -8.92 -25.19
C LEU A 219 -3.04 -10.15 -24.76
N ALA A 220 -3.35 -11.06 -25.69
CA ALA A 220 -4.13 -12.25 -25.38
C ALA A 220 -3.50 -13.12 -24.28
N TYR A 221 -2.18 -13.32 -24.36
CA TYR A 221 -1.44 -14.07 -23.33
C TYR A 221 -1.43 -13.35 -21.98
N ARG A 222 -1.33 -12.02 -21.97
CA ARG A 222 -1.37 -11.23 -20.73
C ARG A 222 -2.76 -11.25 -20.09
N VAL A 223 -3.82 -11.17 -20.88
CA VAL A 223 -5.20 -11.32 -20.38
C VAL A 223 -5.39 -12.72 -19.78
N LEU A 224 -4.93 -13.77 -20.44
CA LEU A 224 -4.97 -15.12 -19.90
C LEU A 224 -4.20 -15.21 -18.57
N PHE A 225 -2.99 -14.66 -18.52
CA PHE A 225 -2.18 -14.62 -17.31
C PHE A 225 -2.88 -13.83 -16.19
N PHE A 226 -3.44 -12.66 -16.50
CA PHE A 226 -4.23 -11.87 -15.56
C PHE A 226 -5.39 -12.67 -14.94
N VAL A 227 -6.15 -13.40 -15.79
CA VAL A 227 -7.27 -14.23 -15.30
C VAL A 227 -6.77 -15.35 -14.39
N CYS A 228 -5.67 -16.02 -14.73
CA CYS A 228 -5.07 -17.06 -13.88
C CYS A 228 -4.63 -16.51 -12.53
N VAL A 229 -3.95 -15.35 -12.52
CA VAL A 229 -3.46 -14.69 -11.29
C VAL A 229 -4.65 -14.22 -10.44
N TYR A 230 -5.65 -13.60 -11.06
CA TYR A 230 -6.89 -13.20 -10.40
C TYR A 230 -7.60 -14.38 -9.73
N ALA A 231 -7.83 -15.46 -10.48
CA ALA A 231 -8.48 -16.65 -9.95
C ALA A 231 -7.71 -17.26 -8.76
N SER A 232 -6.38 -17.32 -8.87
CA SER A 232 -5.52 -17.83 -7.80
C SER A 232 -5.59 -16.97 -6.55
N LEU A 233 -5.54 -15.64 -6.68
CA LEU A 233 -5.61 -14.72 -5.56
C LEU A 233 -6.98 -14.75 -4.88
N VAL A 234 -8.07 -14.72 -5.65
CA VAL A 234 -9.43 -14.79 -5.12
C VAL A 234 -9.67 -16.11 -4.38
N LEU A 235 -9.23 -17.24 -4.97
CA LEU A 235 -9.34 -18.54 -4.33
C LEU A 235 -8.59 -18.58 -3.01
N PHE A 236 -7.36 -18.09 -2.99
CA PHE A 236 -6.54 -18.00 -1.76
C PHE A 236 -7.25 -17.18 -0.68
N LEU A 237 -7.70 -15.97 -1.02
CA LEU A 237 -8.36 -15.07 -0.07
C LEU A 237 -9.67 -15.65 0.45
N ILE A 238 -10.49 -16.28 -0.40
CA ILE A 238 -11.75 -16.92 0.02
C ILE A 238 -11.47 -18.11 0.97
N VAL A 239 -10.49 -18.95 0.64
CA VAL A 239 -10.13 -20.10 1.50
C VAL A 239 -9.61 -19.61 2.85
N TYR A 240 -8.77 -18.59 2.86
CA TYR A 240 -8.24 -17.99 4.07
C TYR A 240 -9.34 -17.32 4.90
N ALA A 241 -10.21 -16.50 4.28
CA ALA A 241 -11.33 -15.86 4.94
C ALA A 241 -12.28 -16.87 5.59
N LYS A 242 -12.63 -17.95 4.89
CA LYS A 242 -13.45 -19.05 5.44
C LYS A 242 -12.78 -19.74 6.63
N LYS A 243 -11.46 -19.89 6.60
CA LYS A 243 -10.70 -20.50 7.70
C LYS A 243 -10.79 -19.64 8.97
N ILE A 244 -10.68 -18.31 8.81
CA ILE A 244 -10.74 -17.36 9.92
C ILE A 244 -12.15 -17.21 10.48
N GLU A 245 -13.17 -17.21 9.63
CA GLU A 245 -14.57 -17.21 10.08
C GLU A 245 -14.89 -18.40 11.00
N LYS A 246 -14.32 -19.58 10.72
CA LYS A 246 -14.50 -20.76 11.56
C LYS A 246 -13.69 -20.72 12.86
N ASN A 247 -12.51 -20.12 12.82
CA ASN A 247 -11.56 -20.07 13.92
C ASN A 247 -10.80 -18.74 13.92
N PRO A 248 -11.35 -17.68 14.50
CA PRO A 248 -10.73 -16.35 14.50
C PRO A 248 -9.33 -16.30 15.11
N GLU A 249 -9.06 -17.15 16.10
CA GLU A 249 -7.74 -17.27 16.76
C GLU A 249 -6.62 -17.75 15.82
N LYS A 250 -6.99 -18.35 14.68
CA LYS A 250 -6.01 -18.77 13.65
C LYS A 250 -5.62 -17.65 12.69
N SER A 251 -6.14 -16.45 12.90
CA SER A 251 -5.73 -15.24 12.18
C SER A 251 -4.27 -14.90 12.50
N LEU A 252 -3.51 -14.55 11.47
CA LEU A 252 -2.15 -14.04 11.63
C LEU A 252 -2.11 -12.67 12.34
N CYS A 253 -3.23 -11.95 12.31
CA CYS A 253 -3.38 -10.60 12.86
C CYS A 253 -4.29 -10.56 14.10
N TYR A 254 -4.61 -11.71 14.72
CA TYR A 254 -5.62 -11.81 15.78
C TYR A 254 -5.40 -10.79 16.91
N GLU A 255 -4.19 -10.70 17.44
CA GLU A 255 -3.89 -9.78 18.55
C GLU A 255 -3.92 -8.31 18.12
N SER A 256 -3.36 -7.99 16.95
CA SER A 256 -3.36 -6.62 16.44
C SER A 256 -4.76 -6.13 16.04
N ASP A 257 -5.62 -7.04 15.62
CA ASP A 257 -6.98 -6.71 15.20
C ASP A 257 -7.93 -6.45 16.35
N LYS A 258 -7.64 -6.89 17.58
CA LYS A 258 -8.44 -6.60 18.76
C LYS A 258 -8.65 -5.09 18.96
N GLU A 259 -7.58 -4.32 18.90
CA GLU A 259 -7.64 -2.86 19.01
C GLU A 259 -8.39 -2.22 17.84
N LEU A 260 -8.18 -2.75 16.63
CA LEU A 260 -8.81 -2.24 15.43
C LEU A 260 -10.32 -2.52 15.42
N ARG A 261 -10.78 -3.69 15.89
CA ARG A 261 -12.21 -4.04 16.00
C ARG A 261 -12.94 -3.09 16.94
N VAL A 262 -12.41 -2.86 18.14
CA VAL A 262 -12.95 -1.87 19.08
C VAL A 262 -13.02 -0.49 18.44
N ARG A 263 -11.98 -0.09 17.72
CA ARG A 263 -11.90 1.21 17.07
C ARG A 263 -12.92 1.40 15.96
N PHE A 264 -13.15 0.38 15.13
CA PHE A 264 -14.10 0.44 14.03
C PHE A 264 -15.54 0.07 14.44
N GLY A 265 -15.77 -0.24 15.73
CA GLY A 265 -17.11 -0.61 16.25
C GLY A 265 -17.59 -1.96 15.71
N ALA A 266 -16.67 -2.85 15.35
CA ALA A 266 -17.02 -4.18 14.84
C ALA A 266 -17.48 -5.15 15.96
N ASP A 267 -17.29 -4.80 17.24
CA ASP A 267 -17.66 -5.61 18.40
C ASP A 267 -18.97 -5.15 19.08
N GLU A 268 -19.64 -4.10 18.59
CA GLU A 268 -20.87 -3.59 19.22
C GLU A 268 -22.14 -4.33 18.79
N ASP A 269 -22.09 -5.25 17.81
CA ASP A 269 -23.23 -6.01 17.27
C ASP A 269 -23.10 -7.54 17.46
N GLY A 270 -22.37 -8.03 18.47
CA GLY A 270 -22.20 -9.43 18.81
C GLY A 270 -23.08 -9.89 19.98
#